data_ee9056a45e2cd60316c52f4f2efab810
#
_entry.id   ee9056a45e2cd60316c52f4f2efab810
#
_cell.length_a   1.000
_cell.length_b   1.000
_cell.length_c   1.000
_cell.angle_alpha   90.00
_cell.angle_beta   90.00
_cell.angle_gamma   90.00
#
_symmetry.space_group_name_H-M   'P 1'
#
loop_
_entity.id
_entity.type
_entity.pdbx_description
1 polymer ?
#
loop_
_entity_poly.entity_id
_entity_poly.type
_entity_poly.pdbx_seq_one_letter_code
_entity_poly.pdbx_strand_id
1 'polypeptide(L)'
;MLLKHSLSITITNVQLVFKVLIYAFIVFFIGLAVLVTIVDPIMGAIGDGFNFVEFMNQFINNLTEGDGAVFQSIINSVNRFAEDKPQELAKILGLGAVVFVGMKYFFALIVCPLAYVLSHKMTTHFTEGFFHAVVSVGFKGVGMASLYTLISAPIDILIIVGCFFLGRALTVVGIFGMIFAIVVGLLLVTLRLSIMGQWLAVFIIEKINFGLQFKRGFRAGIKSLSYTYPALLTLVLVEFGIVMTTLVPTFLIIPIVSVPFAIVMFVAVHLVNYYRANESNYYYE
;
A
#
# COMPACT_ATOMS: atom_id res chain seq x y z
N MET A 1 -7.49 22.22 -0.26
CA MET A 1 -8.36 22.16 0.92
C MET A 1 -8.44 20.73 1.52
N LEU A 2 -8.78 19.69 0.77
CA LEU A 2 -8.94 18.31 1.28
C LEU A 2 -7.70 17.82 2.05
N LEU A 3 -6.50 17.92 1.46
CA LEU A 3 -5.24 17.49 2.08
C LEU A 3 -4.96 18.21 3.41
N LYS A 4 -5.19 19.54 3.48
CA LYS A 4 -4.99 20.33 4.70
C LYS A 4 -5.86 19.84 5.86
N HIS A 5 -7.14 19.58 5.61
CA HIS A 5 -8.06 19.07 6.63
C HIS A 5 -7.69 17.67 7.06
N SER A 6 -7.36 16.80 6.12
CA SER A 6 -6.94 15.42 6.43
C SER A 6 -5.63 15.41 7.24
N LEU A 7 -4.69 16.28 6.94
CA LEU A 7 -3.46 16.45 7.70
C LEU A 7 -3.74 16.95 9.13
N SER A 8 -4.61 17.94 9.28
CA SER A 8 -5.03 18.44 10.61
C SER A 8 -5.65 17.31 11.45
N ILE A 9 -6.56 16.52 10.86
CA ILE A 9 -7.17 15.37 11.53
C ILE A 9 -6.11 14.34 11.93
N THR A 10 -5.16 14.06 11.07
CA THR A 10 -4.09 13.08 11.35
C THR A 10 -3.20 13.55 12.50
N ILE A 11 -2.79 14.82 12.49
CA ILE A 11 -1.92 15.41 13.53
C ILE A 11 -2.65 15.43 14.88
N THR A 12 -3.92 15.84 14.92
CA THR A 12 -4.69 15.83 16.17
C THR A 12 -4.99 14.44 16.70
N ASN A 13 -4.79 13.41 15.87
CA ASN A 13 -4.99 12.00 16.22
C ASN A 13 -3.69 11.17 16.13
N VAL A 14 -2.55 11.77 16.42
CA VAL A 14 -1.24 11.09 16.35
C VAL A 14 -1.19 9.79 17.16
N GLN A 15 -1.99 9.68 18.23
CA GLN A 15 -2.11 8.42 19.00
C GLN A 15 -2.60 7.24 18.13
N LEU A 16 -3.41 7.49 17.09
CA LEU A 16 -3.83 6.44 16.16
C LEU A 16 -2.66 6.01 15.28
N VAL A 17 -1.78 6.93 14.91
CA VAL A 17 -0.55 6.59 14.16
C VAL A 17 0.30 5.59 14.94
N PHE A 18 0.49 5.79 16.26
CA PHE A 18 1.21 4.84 17.10
C PHE A 18 0.52 3.48 17.20
N LYS A 19 -0.82 3.43 17.26
CA LYS A 19 -1.57 2.17 17.27
C LYS A 19 -1.41 1.42 15.94
N VAL A 20 -1.46 2.14 14.82
CA VAL A 20 -1.21 1.58 13.49
C VAL A 20 0.24 1.10 13.37
N LEU A 21 1.19 1.84 13.94
CA LEU A 21 2.61 1.46 13.99
C LEU A 21 2.81 0.13 14.71
N ILE A 22 2.25 -0.02 15.91
CA ILE A 22 2.34 -1.27 16.68
C ILE A 22 1.75 -2.43 15.88
N TYR A 23 0.58 -2.22 15.27
CA TYR A 23 -0.05 -3.23 14.41
C TYR A 23 0.83 -3.57 13.21
N ALA A 24 1.38 -2.56 12.54
CA ALA A 24 2.27 -2.76 11.40
C ALA A 24 3.50 -3.57 11.75
N PHE A 25 4.09 -3.35 12.94
CA PHE A 25 5.17 -4.18 13.46
C PHE A 25 4.77 -5.64 13.64
N ILE A 26 3.60 -5.90 14.26
CA ILE A 26 3.12 -7.27 14.45
C ILE A 26 2.93 -7.95 13.09
N VAL A 27 2.29 -7.29 12.13
CA VAL A 27 2.08 -7.81 10.77
C VAL A 27 3.40 -8.05 10.05
N PHE A 28 4.34 -7.11 10.19
CA PHE A 28 5.67 -7.22 9.60
C PHE A 28 6.43 -8.44 10.14
N PHE A 29 6.45 -8.64 11.45
CA PHE A 29 7.12 -9.80 12.06
C PHE A 29 6.47 -11.12 11.67
N ILE A 30 5.13 -11.18 11.61
CA ILE A 30 4.42 -12.36 11.10
C ILE A 30 4.79 -12.63 9.64
N GLY A 31 4.78 -11.57 8.80
CA GLY A 31 5.16 -11.67 7.39
C GLY A 31 6.61 -12.12 7.22
N LEU A 32 7.52 -11.58 8.03
CA LEU A 32 8.94 -11.96 8.02
C LEU A 32 9.14 -13.41 8.46
N ALA A 33 8.46 -13.87 9.50
CA ALA A 33 8.52 -15.26 9.95
C ALA A 33 8.03 -16.22 8.85
N VAL A 34 6.91 -15.88 8.19
CA VAL A 34 6.40 -16.65 7.05
C VAL A 34 7.37 -16.61 5.88
N LEU A 35 7.97 -15.46 5.60
CA LEU A 35 8.89 -15.28 4.50
C LEU A 35 10.18 -16.07 4.72
N VAL A 36 10.74 -16.07 5.92
CA VAL A 36 11.94 -16.86 6.28
C VAL A 36 11.66 -18.36 6.12
N THR A 37 10.54 -18.87 6.64
CA THR A 37 10.19 -20.29 6.52
C THR A 37 9.98 -20.76 5.07
N ILE A 38 9.64 -19.83 4.16
CA ILE A 38 9.44 -20.11 2.74
C ILE A 38 10.74 -19.90 1.95
N VAL A 39 11.51 -18.88 2.28
CA VAL A 39 12.72 -18.49 1.54
C VAL A 39 13.89 -19.44 1.83
N ASP A 40 14.03 -19.91 3.08
CA ASP A 40 15.11 -20.83 3.45
C ASP A 40 15.20 -22.10 2.57
N PRO A 41 14.10 -22.85 2.34
CA PRO A 41 14.14 -24.00 1.43
C PRO A 41 14.42 -23.61 -0.03
N ILE A 42 14.01 -22.42 -0.46
CA ILE A 42 14.20 -21.92 -1.82
C ILE A 42 15.66 -21.48 -2.01
N MET A 43 16.24 -20.80 -1.03
CA MET A 43 17.64 -20.38 -1.05
C MET A 43 18.57 -21.62 -1.05
N GLY A 44 18.20 -22.65 -0.27
CA GLY A 44 18.90 -23.94 -0.32
C GLY A 44 18.80 -24.65 -1.68
N ALA A 45 17.70 -24.47 -2.41
CA ALA A 45 17.49 -25.03 -3.76
C ALA A 45 18.16 -24.24 -4.88
N ILE A 46 18.38 -22.91 -4.68
CA ILE A 46 19.08 -22.04 -5.63
C ILE A 46 20.59 -22.32 -5.61
N GLY A 47 21.10 -22.91 -4.51
CA GLY A 47 22.53 -23.21 -4.33
C GLY A 47 23.40 -21.97 -4.15
N ASP A 48 24.70 -22.16 -4.04
CA ASP A 48 25.71 -21.13 -3.74
C ASP A 48 25.86 -20.02 -4.79
N GLY A 49 25.00 -19.97 -5.80
CA GLY A 49 25.09 -19.05 -6.95
C GLY A 49 24.44 -17.68 -6.76
N PHE A 50 23.60 -17.45 -5.73
CA PHE A 50 22.96 -16.16 -5.50
C PHE A 50 23.22 -15.62 -4.10
N ASN A 51 24.14 -14.68 -4.02
CA ASN A 51 24.40 -13.97 -2.78
C ASN A 51 23.56 -12.68 -2.73
N PHE A 52 22.48 -12.71 -1.93
CA PHE A 52 21.57 -11.55 -1.78
C PHE A 52 22.30 -10.28 -1.30
N VAL A 53 23.27 -10.43 -0.41
CA VAL A 53 24.05 -9.30 0.12
C VAL A 53 24.92 -8.69 -0.99
N GLU A 54 25.55 -9.53 -1.79
CA GLU A 54 26.36 -9.10 -2.92
C GLU A 54 25.49 -8.46 -4.02
N PHE A 55 24.32 -9.04 -4.30
CA PHE A 55 23.33 -8.45 -5.20
C PHE A 55 22.85 -7.08 -4.71
N MET A 56 22.52 -6.93 -3.43
CA MET A 56 22.11 -5.65 -2.86
C MET A 56 23.23 -4.62 -2.87
N ASN A 57 24.46 -5.01 -2.60
CA ASN A 57 25.62 -4.14 -2.67
C ASN A 57 25.90 -3.68 -4.12
N GLN A 58 25.84 -4.58 -5.08
CA GLN A 58 25.93 -4.23 -6.51
C GLN A 58 24.79 -3.32 -6.93
N PHE A 59 23.56 -3.60 -6.49
CA PHE A 59 22.39 -2.77 -6.77
C PHE A 59 22.57 -1.33 -6.24
N ILE A 60 23.00 -1.20 -4.98
CA ILE A 60 23.24 0.12 -4.33
C ILE A 60 24.39 0.87 -5.03
N ASN A 61 25.51 0.21 -5.28
CA ASN A 61 26.66 0.83 -5.93
C ASN A 61 26.31 1.34 -7.34
N ASN A 62 25.62 0.54 -8.06
CA ASN A 62 25.21 0.87 -9.43
C ASN A 62 24.12 1.97 -9.49
N LEU A 63 23.21 2.04 -8.48
CA LEU A 63 22.28 3.17 -8.33
C LEU A 63 23.02 4.49 -8.06
N THR A 64 24.11 4.44 -7.29
CA THR A 64 24.93 5.63 -6.99
C THR A 64 25.78 6.08 -8.18
N GLU A 65 26.18 5.17 -9.04
CA GLU A 65 26.96 5.46 -10.26
C GLU A 65 26.10 5.90 -11.44
N GLY A 66 24.75 5.81 -11.31
CA GLY A 66 23.81 6.25 -12.37
C GLY A 66 23.82 5.38 -13.63
N ASP A 67 24.38 4.17 -13.54
CA ASP A 67 24.54 3.29 -14.68
C ASP A 67 23.27 2.47 -14.95
N GLY A 68 22.66 2.68 -16.11
CA GLY A 68 21.48 1.91 -16.57
C GLY A 68 21.76 0.41 -16.78
N ALA A 69 23.02 -0.01 -16.77
CA ALA A 69 23.44 -1.41 -16.89
C ALA A 69 22.92 -2.30 -15.76
N VAL A 70 22.61 -1.72 -14.59
CA VAL A 70 22.08 -2.47 -13.43
C VAL A 70 20.74 -3.11 -13.72
N PHE A 71 19.82 -2.33 -14.29
CA PHE A 71 18.48 -2.84 -14.59
C PHE A 71 18.58 -3.95 -15.64
N GLN A 72 19.49 -3.77 -16.61
CA GLN A 72 19.76 -4.79 -17.61
C GLN A 72 20.38 -6.05 -17.00
N SER A 73 21.27 -5.91 -16.01
CA SER A 73 21.87 -7.06 -15.30
C SER A 73 20.84 -7.83 -14.49
N ILE A 74 19.90 -7.12 -13.83
CA ILE A 74 18.77 -7.72 -13.11
C ILE A 74 17.86 -8.49 -14.07
N ILE A 75 17.45 -7.86 -15.17
CA ILE A 75 16.62 -8.51 -16.20
C ILE A 75 17.30 -9.75 -16.74
N ASN A 76 18.58 -9.65 -17.06
CA ASN A 76 19.36 -10.77 -17.60
C ASN A 76 19.51 -11.89 -16.58
N SER A 77 19.69 -11.57 -15.29
CA SER A 77 19.76 -12.54 -14.22
C SER A 77 18.42 -13.26 -14.02
N VAL A 78 17.31 -12.49 -14.04
CA VAL A 78 15.94 -13.07 -13.95
C VAL A 78 15.65 -13.94 -15.18
N ASN A 79 16.02 -13.51 -16.37
CA ASN A 79 15.82 -14.29 -17.61
C ASN A 79 16.63 -15.59 -17.57
N ARG A 80 17.91 -15.55 -17.20
CA ARG A 80 18.75 -16.76 -17.04
C ARG A 80 18.15 -17.71 -16.02
N PHE A 81 17.74 -17.18 -14.85
CA PHE A 81 17.10 -17.99 -13.83
C PHE A 81 15.77 -18.60 -14.31
N ALA A 82 15.00 -17.86 -15.13
CA ALA A 82 13.77 -18.34 -15.73
C ALA A 82 14.00 -19.46 -16.76
N GLU A 83 15.11 -19.38 -17.51
CA GLU A 83 15.51 -20.40 -18.49
C GLU A 83 16.07 -21.65 -17.79
N ASP A 84 16.95 -21.48 -16.81
CA ASP A 84 17.64 -22.56 -16.12
C ASP A 84 16.74 -23.30 -15.11
N LYS A 85 15.86 -22.58 -14.39
CA LYS A 85 15.05 -23.11 -13.29
C LYS A 85 13.59 -22.59 -13.31
N PRO A 86 12.79 -22.87 -14.35
CA PRO A 86 11.46 -22.28 -14.52
C PRO A 86 10.48 -22.71 -13.41
N GLN A 87 10.61 -23.94 -12.87
CA GLN A 87 9.76 -24.41 -11.78
C GLN A 87 10.04 -23.69 -10.45
N GLU A 88 11.31 -23.40 -10.16
CA GLU A 88 11.70 -22.66 -8.96
C GLU A 88 11.24 -21.21 -9.04
N LEU A 89 11.38 -20.58 -10.21
CA LEU A 89 10.85 -19.22 -10.43
C LEU A 89 9.32 -19.18 -10.22
N ALA A 90 8.60 -20.15 -10.76
CA ALA A 90 7.14 -20.22 -10.57
C ALA A 90 6.75 -20.37 -9.09
N LYS A 91 7.49 -21.17 -8.31
CA LYS A 91 7.30 -21.28 -6.85
C LYS A 91 7.57 -19.95 -6.14
N ILE A 92 8.69 -19.28 -6.44
CA ILE A 92 9.06 -18.00 -5.84
C ILE A 92 7.97 -16.95 -6.11
N LEU A 93 7.53 -16.83 -7.36
CA LEU A 93 6.48 -15.90 -7.76
C LEU A 93 5.14 -16.22 -7.09
N GLY A 94 4.77 -17.51 -7.03
CA GLY A 94 3.54 -17.96 -6.37
C GLY A 94 3.55 -17.66 -4.87
N LEU A 95 4.64 -17.97 -4.18
CA LEU A 95 4.80 -17.70 -2.75
C LEU A 95 4.87 -16.20 -2.46
N GLY A 96 5.59 -15.44 -3.28
CA GLY A 96 5.61 -13.97 -3.21
C GLY A 96 4.22 -13.35 -3.35
N ALA A 97 3.42 -13.86 -4.28
CA ALA A 97 2.03 -13.43 -4.46
C ALA A 97 1.17 -13.74 -3.22
N VAL A 98 1.32 -14.93 -2.62
CA VAL A 98 0.60 -15.30 -1.39
C VAL A 98 0.98 -14.38 -0.22
N VAL A 99 2.27 -14.13 -0.01
CA VAL A 99 2.75 -13.21 1.02
C VAL A 99 2.22 -11.80 0.77
N PHE A 100 2.29 -11.31 -0.47
CA PHE A 100 1.76 -10.00 -0.86
C PHE A 100 0.26 -9.86 -0.55
N VAL A 101 -0.54 -10.84 -0.95
CA VAL A 101 -1.99 -10.86 -0.69
C VAL A 101 -2.27 -10.93 0.82
N GLY A 102 -1.54 -11.76 1.56
CA GLY A 102 -1.64 -11.89 3.01
C GLY A 102 -1.32 -10.59 3.73
N MET A 103 -0.19 -9.96 3.42
CA MET A 103 0.19 -8.66 3.99
C MET A 103 -0.85 -7.59 3.69
N LYS A 104 -1.31 -7.53 2.45
CA LYS A 104 -2.35 -6.59 2.03
C LYS A 104 -3.67 -6.79 2.79
N TYR A 105 -4.07 -8.04 3.01
CA TYR A 105 -5.24 -8.37 3.82
C TYR A 105 -5.10 -7.89 5.26
N PHE A 106 -3.96 -8.13 5.91
CA PHE A 106 -3.71 -7.65 7.26
C PHE A 106 -3.74 -6.11 7.34
N PHE A 107 -3.16 -5.42 6.36
CA PHE A 107 -3.28 -3.95 6.30
C PHE A 107 -4.72 -3.48 6.07
N ALA A 108 -5.50 -4.19 5.25
CA ALA A 108 -6.90 -3.86 5.05
C ALA A 108 -7.75 -4.04 6.33
N LEU A 109 -7.40 -5.01 7.17
CA LEU A 109 -8.10 -5.26 8.45
C LEU A 109 -8.00 -4.08 9.42
N ILE A 110 -6.87 -3.37 9.48
CA ILE A 110 -6.71 -2.24 10.40
C ILE A 110 -7.42 -0.97 9.92
N VAL A 111 -7.61 -0.84 8.61
CA VAL A 111 -8.18 0.38 8.01
C VAL A 111 -9.64 0.59 8.42
N CYS A 112 -10.43 -0.49 8.58
CA CYS A 112 -11.83 -0.40 9.00
C CYS A 112 -12.01 0.12 10.43
N PRO A 113 -11.37 -0.44 11.48
CA PRO A 113 -11.43 0.11 12.83
C PRO A 113 -10.90 1.54 12.91
N LEU A 114 -9.83 1.84 12.17
CA LEU A 114 -9.26 3.18 12.10
C LEU A 114 -10.26 4.18 11.53
N ALA A 115 -10.95 3.83 10.46
CA ALA A 115 -11.99 4.67 9.86
C ALA A 115 -13.18 4.85 10.80
N TYR A 116 -13.55 3.82 11.55
CA TYR A 116 -14.61 3.91 12.55
C TYR A 116 -14.27 4.92 13.65
N VAL A 117 -13.07 4.82 14.25
CA VAL A 117 -12.62 5.76 15.30
C VAL A 117 -12.56 7.20 14.76
N LEU A 118 -11.99 7.40 13.58
CA LEU A 118 -11.90 8.74 12.98
C LEU A 118 -13.26 9.30 12.62
N SER A 119 -14.14 8.49 12.03
CA SER A 119 -15.52 8.89 11.70
C SER A 119 -16.29 9.29 12.95
N HIS A 120 -16.20 8.49 14.03
CA HIS A 120 -16.88 8.79 15.29
C HIS A 120 -16.35 10.09 15.93
N LYS A 121 -15.02 10.28 15.92
CA LYS A 121 -14.42 11.51 16.43
C LYS A 121 -14.82 12.74 15.62
N MET A 122 -14.92 12.60 14.29
CA MET A 122 -15.36 13.68 13.39
C MET A 122 -16.83 14.09 13.62
N THR A 123 -17.67 13.19 14.08
CA THR A 123 -19.11 13.44 14.25
C THR A 123 -19.52 13.78 15.68
N THR A 124 -18.84 13.24 16.69
CA THR A 124 -19.25 13.35 18.09
C THR A 124 -18.25 14.05 19.00
N HIS A 125 -17.05 14.36 18.53
CA HIS A 125 -15.88 14.84 19.29
C HIS A 125 -15.37 13.85 20.37
N PHE A 126 -16.04 12.73 20.60
CA PHE A 126 -15.59 11.71 21.54
C PHE A 126 -14.62 10.75 20.86
N THR A 127 -13.54 10.40 21.55
CA THR A 127 -12.60 9.38 21.11
C THR A 127 -13.05 8.02 21.63
N GLU A 128 -13.53 7.18 20.73
CA GLU A 128 -13.71 5.76 21.07
C GLU A 128 -12.36 5.03 21.14
N GLY A 129 -12.31 4.04 22.03
CA GLY A 129 -11.13 3.19 22.13
C GLY A 129 -10.92 2.37 20.86
N PHE A 130 -9.68 2.28 20.39
CA PHE A 130 -9.35 1.52 19.17
C PHE A 130 -9.76 0.04 19.27
N PHE A 131 -9.57 -0.58 20.43
CA PHE A 131 -10.01 -1.97 20.67
C PHE A 131 -11.52 -2.12 20.63
N HIS A 132 -12.26 -1.14 21.15
CA HIS A 132 -13.72 -1.12 21.03
C HIS A 132 -14.14 -1.03 19.56
N ALA A 133 -13.47 -0.22 18.75
CA ALA A 133 -13.71 -0.12 17.33
C ALA A 133 -13.45 -1.46 16.60
N VAL A 134 -12.39 -2.18 16.96
CA VAL A 134 -12.11 -3.51 16.39
C VAL A 134 -13.26 -4.47 16.67
N VAL A 135 -13.78 -4.48 17.88
CA VAL A 135 -14.92 -5.35 18.26
C VAL A 135 -16.20 -4.89 17.56
N SER A 136 -16.46 -3.58 17.52
CA SER A 136 -17.69 -3.01 16.93
C SER A 136 -17.76 -3.22 15.40
N VAL A 137 -16.63 -3.12 14.71
CA VAL A 137 -16.55 -3.41 13.28
C VAL A 137 -16.57 -4.92 13.03
N GLY A 138 -15.93 -5.71 13.91
CA GLY A 138 -15.99 -7.17 14.00
C GLY A 138 -15.95 -7.90 12.67
N PHE A 139 -16.84 -8.90 12.50
CA PHE A 139 -16.92 -9.73 11.29
C PHE A 139 -17.23 -8.94 10.01
N LYS A 140 -17.94 -7.81 10.11
CA LYS A 140 -18.19 -6.96 8.96
C LYS A 140 -16.90 -6.35 8.40
N GLY A 141 -15.98 -5.94 9.28
CA GLY A 141 -14.67 -5.46 8.90
C GLY A 141 -13.81 -6.53 8.23
N VAL A 142 -13.87 -7.77 8.75
CA VAL A 142 -13.21 -8.93 8.11
C VAL A 142 -13.75 -9.15 6.69
N GLY A 143 -15.08 -9.14 6.53
CA GLY A 143 -15.72 -9.26 5.22
C GLY A 143 -15.32 -8.17 4.24
N MET A 144 -15.26 -6.91 4.72
CA MET A 144 -14.82 -5.78 3.91
C MET A 144 -13.34 -5.88 3.52
N ALA A 145 -12.47 -6.24 4.45
CA ALA A 145 -11.05 -6.43 4.19
C ALA A 145 -10.80 -7.57 3.18
N SER A 146 -11.55 -8.68 3.32
CA SER A 146 -11.48 -9.81 2.39
C SER A 146 -11.89 -9.39 0.98
N LEU A 147 -13.04 -8.72 0.84
CA LEU A 147 -13.52 -8.27 -0.47
C LEU A 147 -12.60 -7.22 -1.09
N TYR A 148 -12.15 -6.26 -0.29
CA TYR A 148 -11.20 -5.25 -0.74
C TYR A 148 -9.91 -5.89 -1.24
N THR A 149 -9.35 -6.86 -0.50
CA THR A 149 -8.14 -7.56 -0.89
C THR A 149 -8.36 -8.41 -2.14
N LEU A 150 -9.46 -9.15 -2.20
CA LEU A 150 -9.79 -10.01 -3.36
C LEU A 150 -9.87 -9.23 -4.67
N ILE A 151 -10.40 -8.01 -4.63
CA ILE A 151 -10.54 -7.18 -5.84
C ILE A 151 -9.28 -6.37 -6.10
N SER A 152 -8.67 -5.80 -5.06
CA SER A 152 -7.54 -4.89 -5.24
C SER A 152 -6.20 -5.61 -5.46
N ALA A 153 -6.01 -6.83 -4.94
CA ALA A 153 -4.74 -7.55 -5.11
C ALA A 153 -4.47 -7.94 -6.58
N PRO A 154 -5.43 -8.50 -7.34
CA PRO A 154 -5.22 -8.73 -8.77
C PRO A 154 -4.90 -7.45 -9.56
N ILE A 155 -5.54 -6.32 -9.22
CA ILE A 155 -5.29 -5.04 -9.88
C ILE A 155 -3.86 -4.58 -9.57
N ASP A 156 -3.41 -4.66 -8.32
CA ASP A 156 -2.04 -4.27 -7.96
C ASP A 156 -1.00 -5.18 -8.62
N ILE A 157 -1.26 -6.49 -8.69
CA ILE A 157 -0.38 -7.43 -9.42
C ILE A 157 -0.30 -7.05 -10.89
N LEU A 158 -1.44 -6.74 -11.53
CA LEU A 158 -1.46 -6.28 -12.93
C LEU A 158 -0.69 -4.97 -13.13
N ILE A 159 -0.79 -4.03 -12.19
CA ILE A 159 0.00 -2.78 -12.22
C ILE A 159 1.49 -3.09 -12.13
N ILE A 160 1.91 -3.93 -11.17
CA ILE A 160 3.33 -4.30 -10.97
C ILE A 160 3.87 -5.00 -12.23
N VAL A 161 3.15 -6.00 -12.74
CA VAL A 161 3.54 -6.73 -13.94
C VAL A 161 3.57 -5.81 -15.17
N GLY A 162 2.57 -4.94 -15.32
CA GLY A 162 2.50 -3.96 -16.39
C GLY A 162 3.68 -2.97 -16.35
N CYS A 163 4.03 -2.47 -15.16
CA CYS A 163 5.19 -1.59 -14.98
C CYS A 163 6.52 -2.31 -15.25
N PHE A 164 6.63 -3.58 -14.88
CA PHE A 164 7.81 -4.40 -15.21
C PHE A 164 7.98 -4.54 -16.74
N PHE A 165 6.93 -4.90 -17.46
CA PHE A 165 6.98 -4.99 -18.92
C PHE A 165 7.22 -3.64 -19.60
N LEU A 166 6.63 -2.56 -19.06
CA LEU A 166 6.87 -1.21 -19.54
C LEU A 166 8.34 -0.80 -19.35
N GLY A 167 8.90 -1.04 -18.16
CA GLY A 167 10.32 -0.80 -17.89
C GLY A 167 11.22 -1.60 -18.82
N ARG A 168 10.90 -2.88 -19.07
CA ARG A 168 11.61 -3.73 -20.02
C ARG A 168 11.54 -3.21 -21.45
N ALA A 169 10.35 -2.78 -21.90
CA ALA A 169 10.19 -2.23 -23.25
C ALA A 169 10.97 -0.91 -23.44
N LEU A 170 11.15 -0.15 -22.36
CA LEU A 170 11.83 1.15 -22.37
C LEU A 170 13.32 1.05 -21.98
N THR A 171 13.90 -0.14 -21.89
CA THR A 171 15.34 -0.31 -21.59
C THR A 171 16.25 0.40 -22.60
N VAL A 172 15.78 0.58 -23.84
CA VAL A 172 16.51 1.33 -24.90
C VAL A 172 16.76 2.80 -24.48
N VAL A 173 15.90 3.37 -23.64
CA VAL A 173 16.01 4.76 -23.14
C VAL A 173 16.82 4.81 -21.81
N GLY A 174 17.36 3.69 -21.36
CA GLY A 174 18.16 3.58 -20.15
C GLY A 174 17.37 3.89 -18.87
N ILE A 175 17.99 4.62 -17.94
CA ILE A 175 17.41 4.94 -16.63
C ILE A 175 16.09 5.73 -16.73
N PHE A 176 15.92 6.55 -17.75
CA PHE A 176 14.69 7.32 -17.97
C PHE A 176 13.47 6.42 -18.22
N GLY A 177 13.66 5.28 -18.89
CA GLY A 177 12.60 4.30 -19.10
C GLY A 177 12.12 3.67 -17.81
N MET A 178 13.04 3.36 -16.88
CA MET A 178 12.72 2.84 -15.56
C MET A 178 11.98 3.89 -14.71
N ILE A 179 12.49 5.13 -14.66
CA ILE A 179 11.82 6.22 -13.94
C ILE A 179 10.41 6.42 -14.47
N PHE A 180 10.23 6.42 -15.79
CA PHE A 180 8.90 6.54 -16.40
C PHE A 180 7.97 5.41 -16.00
N ALA A 181 8.44 4.15 -16.00
CA ALA A 181 7.64 3.00 -15.57
C ALA A 181 7.21 3.12 -14.09
N ILE A 182 8.11 3.58 -13.20
CA ILE A 182 7.80 3.82 -11.78
C ILE A 182 6.74 4.92 -11.65
N VAL A 183 6.90 6.03 -12.36
CA VAL A 183 5.93 7.15 -12.34
C VAL A 183 4.56 6.67 -12.80
N VAL A 184 4.47 5.92 -13.90
CA VAL A 184 3.22 5.33 -14.38
C VAL A 184 2.62 4.40 -13.31
N GLY A 185 3.43 3.58 -12.65
CA GLY A 185 2.99 2.72 -11.55
C GLY A 185 2.38 3.51 -10.40
N LEU A 186 3.05 4.57 -9.95
CA LEU A 186 2.54 5.45 -8.88
C LEU A 186 1.20 6.11 -9.26
N LEU A 187 1.07 6.56 -10.51
CA LEU A 187 -0.18 7.14 -11.01
C LEU A 187 -1.32 6.11 -11.00
N LEU A 188 -1.08 4.89 -11.46
CA LEU A 188 -2.07 3.81 -11.50
C LEU A 188 -2.47 3.33 -10.10
N VAL A 189 -1.50 3.16 -9.20
CA VAL A 189 -1.76 2.82 -7.79
C VAL A 189 -2.60 3.92 -7.13
N THR A 190 -2.26 5.18 -7.34
CA THR A 190 -3.02 6.32 -6.80
C THR A 190 -4.44 6.36 -7.35
N LEU A 191 -4.63 6.09 -8.64
CA LEU A 191 -5.95 6.01 -9.27
C LEU A 191 -6.80 4.92 -8.61
N ARG A 192 -6.24 3.72 -8.43
CA ARG A 192 -6.90 2.62 -7.74
C ARG A 192 -7.26 2.99 -6.29
N LEU A 193 -6.31 3.57 -5.53
CA LEU A 193 -6.54 4.03 -4.16
C LEU A 193 -7.66 5.08 -4.08
N SER A 194 -7.71 6.01 -5.03
CA SER A 194 -8.73 7.06 -5.08
C SER A 194 -10.14 6.51 -5.30
N ILE A 195 -10.28 5.52 -6.17
CA ILE A 195 -11.57 4.91 -6.47
C ILE A 195 -12.01 3.98 -5.35
N MET A 196 -11.15 3.04 -4.95
CA MET A 196 -11.52 1.99 -4.01
C MET A 196 -11.53 2.43 -2.56
N GLY A 197 -10.79 3.48 -2.20
CA GLY A 197 -10.77 3.97 -0.83
C GLY A 197 -12.10 4.55 -0.34
N GLN A 198 -12.97 5.01 -1.26
CA GLN A 198 -14.32 5.48 -0.89
C GLN A 198 -15.24 4.35 -0.38
N TRP A 199 -14.94 3.09 -0.68
CA TRP A 199 -15.69 1.96 -0.11
C TRP A 199 -15.61 1.96 1.41
N LEU A 200 -14.46 2.35 1.95
CA LEU A 200 -14.23 2.44 3.38
C LEU A 200 -15.19 3.44 4.05
N ALA A 201 -15.32 4.64 3.48
CA ALA A 201 -16.22 5.67 4.01
C ALA A 201 -17.70 5.22 3.94
N VAL A 202 -18.12 4.67 2.80
CA VAL A 202 -19.49 4.14 2.63
C VAL A 202 -19.74 2.98 3.59
N PHE A 203 -18.77 2.08 3.76
CA PHE A 203 -18.90 0.93 4.65
C PHE A 203 -19.11 1.35 6.12
N ILE A 204 -18.37 2.34 6.60
CA ILE A 204 -18.41 2.78 7.99
C ILE A 204 -19.64 3.66 8.26
N ILE A 205 -20.00 4.53 7.32
CA ILE A 205 -21.01 5.58 7.55
C ILE A 205 -22.41 5.10 7.15
N GLU A 206 -22.53 4.37 6.03
CA GLU A 206 -23.83 3.90 5.54
C GLU A 206 -24.18 2.52 6.08
N LYS A 207 -25.30 2.44 6.84
CA LYS A 207 -25.81 1.17 7.39
C LYS A 207 -26.70 0.45 6.37
N ILE A 208 -26.17 0.13 5.19
CA ILE A 208 -26.89 -0.55 4.11
C ILE A 208 -26.33 -1.96 3.84
N ASN A 209 -27.04 -2.74 3.02
CA ASN A 209 -26.59 -4.08 2.64
C ASN A 209 -25.23 -4.05 1.93
N PHE A 210 -24.39 -5.05 2.19
CA PHE A 210 -23.01 -5.15 1.75
C PHE A 210 -22.81 -4.96 0.23
N GLY A 211 -23.66 -5.61 -0.59
CA GLY A 211 -23.59 -5.46 -2.05
C GLY A 211 -23.93 -4.04 -2.55
N LEU A 212 -24.85 -3.34 -1.85
CA LEU A 212 -25.17 -1.94 -2.16
C LEU A 212 -24.04 -1.00 -1.73
N GLN A 213 -23.37 -1.27 -0.60
CA GLN A 213 -22.20 -0.51 -0.14
C GLN A 213 -21.11 -0.51 -1.21
N PHE A 214 -20.82 -1.68 -1.76
CA PHE A 214 -19.84 -1.84 -2.83
C PHE A 214 -20.17 -0.99 -4.06
N LYS A 215 -21.41 -1.11 -4.59
CA LYS A 215 -21.86 -0.33 -5.76
C LYS A 215 -21.83 1.18 -5.50
N ARG A 216 -22.28 1.61 -4.32
CA ARG A 216 -22.27 3.03 -3.91
C ARG A 216 -20.86 3.54 -3.71
N GLY A 217 -20.00 2.79 -3.03
CA GLY A 217 -18.61 3.18 -2.81
C GLY A 217 -17.82 3.33 -4.10
N PHE A 218 -18.01 2.43 -5.07
CA PHE A 218 -17.40 2.54 -6.38
C PHE A 218 -17.87 3.79 -7.14
N ARG A 219 -19.19 4.03 -7.14
CA ARG A 219 -19.76 5.24 -7.76
C ARG A 219 -19.27 6.52 -7.08
N ALA A 220 -19.21 6.53 -5.74
CA ALA A 220 -18.69 7.65 -4.98
C ALA A 220 -17.21 7.90 -5.29
N GLY A 221 -16.41 6.83 -5.42
CA GLY A 221 -15.00 6.91 -5.80
C GLY A 221 -14.79 7.57 -7.16
N ILE A 222 -15.54 7.16 -8.17
CA ILE A 222 -15.48 7.77 -9.51
C ILE A 222 -15.93 9.23 -9.46
N LYS A 223 -17.05 9.53 -8.78
CA LYS A 223 -17.59 10.90 -8.69
C LYS A 223 -16.65 11.86 -7.98
N SER A 224 -15.92 11.39 -6.99
CA SER A 224 -15.00 12.21 -6.19
C SER A 224 -13.55 12.20 -6.71
N LEU A 225 -13.27 11.53 -7.82
CA LEU A 225 -11.92 11.32 -8.34
C LEU A 225 -11.15 12.63 -8.55
N SER A 226 -11.82 13.67 -9.06
CA SER A 226 -11.20 14.99 -9.27
C SER A 226 -10.66 15.65 -8.01
N TYR A 227 -11.19 15.30 -6.84
CA TYR A 227 -10.75 15.84 -5.55
C TYR A 227 -9.81 14.90 -4.78
N THR A 228 -10.08 13.59 -4.82
CA THR A 228 -9.31 12.59 -4.07
C THR A 228 -8.01 12.23 -4.75
N TYR A 229 -7.99 12.15 -6.08
CA TYR A 229 -6.81 11.77 -6.84
C TYR A 229 -5.61 12.71 -6.62
N PRO A 230 -5.74 14.05 -6.77
CA PRO A 230 -4.62 14.95 -6.52
C PRO A 230 -4.13 14.89 -5.06
N ALA A 231 -5.05 14.76 -4.09
CA ALA A 231 -4.69 14.68 -2.69
C ALA A 231 -3.90 13.39 -2.37
N LEU A 232 -4.35 12.26 -2.89
CA LEU A 232 -3.67 10.99 -2.71
C LEU A 232 -2.39 10.88 -3.54
N LEU A 233 -2.34 11.48 -4.73
CA LEU A 233 -1.12 11.55 -5.53
C LEU A 233 -0.02 12.29 -4.76
N THR A 234 -0.35 13.42 -4.15
CA THR A 234 0.60 14.15 -3.30
C THR A 234 1.07 13.28 -2.13
N LEU A 235 0.15 12.58 -1.44
CA LEU A 235 0.49 11.68 -0.34
C LEU A 235 1.42 10.54 -0.81
N VAL A 236 1.09 9.88 -1.90
CA VAL A 236 1.87 8.76 -2.46
C VAL A 236 3.26 9.22 -2.91
N LEU A 237 3.35 10.38 -3.58
CA LEU A 237 4.63 10.93 -4.03
C LEU A 237 5.53 11.35 -2.86
N VAL A 238 4.95 11.99 -1.82
CA VAL A 238 5.70 12.36 -0.61
C VAL A 238 6.18 11.11 0.11
N GLU A 239 5.31 10.11 0.30
CA GLU A 239 5.69 8.85 0.96
C GLU A 239 6.75 8.09 0.17
N PHE A 240 6.59 7.99 -1.15
CA PHE A 240 7.58 7.40 -2.04
C PHE A 240 8.94 8.13 -1.93
N GLY A 241 8.93 9.45 -1.94
CA GLY A 241 10.14 10.27 -1.75
C GLY A 241 10.81 10.03 -0.40
N ILE A 242 10.03 9.99 0.69
CA ILE A 242 10.54 9.68 2.04
C ILE A 242 11.18 8.28 2.05
N VAL A 243 10.47 7.27 1.55
CA VAL A 243 10.97 5.90 1.51
C VAL A 243 12.28 5.81 0.71
N MET A 244 12.30 6.36 -0.50
CA MET A 244 13.48 6.28 -1.38
C MET A 244 14.70 7.00 -0.82
N THR A 245 14.52 8.17 -0.19
CA THR A 245 15.63 8.96 0.33
C THR A 245 16.11 8.49 1.70
N THR A 246 15.27 7.85 2.49
CA THR A 246 15.59 7.50 3.87
C THR A 246 15.78 6.00 4.13
N LEU A 247 15.43 5.15 3.16
CA LEU A 247 15.52 3.69 3.28
C LEU A 247 16.92 3.24 3.73
N VAL A 248 17.96 3.69 3.04
CA VAL A 248 19.34 3.30 3.28
C VAL A 248 19.94 4.05 4.48
N PRO A 249 19.93 5.41 4.53
CA PRO A 249 20.60 6.13 5.60
C PRO A 249 20.00 5.92 7.00
N THR A 250 18.74 5.51 7.10
CA THR A 250 18.05 5.32 8.39
C THR A 250 17.74 3.87 8.72
N PHE A 251 18.24 2.91 7.94
CA PHE A 251 17.96 1.49 8.15
C PHE A 251 16.46 1.20 8.36
N LEU A 252 15.60 1.76 7.50
CA LEU A 252 14.15 1.62 7.54
C LEU A 252 13.41 2.35 8.68
N ILE A 253 14.10 3.00 9.62
CA ILE A 253 13.44 3.62 10.79
C ILE A 253 12.42 4.69 10.36
N ILE A 254 12.78 5.59 9.45
CA ILE A 254 11.85 6.63 8.97
C ILE A 254 10.70 6.05 8.18
N PRO A 255 10.88 5.16 7.19
CA PRO A 255 9.77 4.48 6.51
C PRO A 255 8.81 3.74 7.46
N ILE A 256 9.32 3.10 8.51
CA ILE A 256 8.49 2.40 9.50
C ILE A 256 7.52 3.36 10.20
N VAL A 257 7.88 4.61 10.41
CA VAL A 257 7.02 5.62 11.05
C VAL A 257 6.15 6.35 10.04
N SER A 258 6.66 6.64 8.84
CA SER A 258 5.93 7.40 7.81
C SER A 258 4.76 6.61 7.22
N VAL A 259 4.91 5.31 6.98
CA VAL A 259 3.84 4.45 6.45
C VAL A 259 2.58 4.43 7.33
N PRO A 260 2.64 4.22 8.66
CA PRO A 260 1.48 4.37 9.54
C PRO A 260 0.82 5.75 9.47
N PHE A 261 1.62 6.82 9.40
CA PHE A 261 1.10 8.17 9.22
C PHE A 261 0.34 8.31 7.90
N ALA A 262 0.91 7.80 6.80
CA ALA A 262 0.27 7.80 5.48
C ALA A 262 -1.04 7.00 5.47
N ILE A 263 -1.11 5.87 6.19
CA ILE A 263 -2.34 5.06 6.33
C ILE A 263 -3.44 5.87 7.04
N VAL A 264 -3.13 6.52 8.16
CA VAL A 264 -4.10 7.36 8.89
C VAL A 264 -4.57 8.51 8.01
N MET A 265 -3.65 9.15 7.30
CA MET A 265 -3.96 10.25 6.39
C MET A 265 -4.80 9.79 5.20
N PHE A 266 -4.52 8.61 4.63
CA PHE A 266 -5.34 8.00 3.58
C PHE A 266 -6.80 7.83 4.03
N VAL A 267 -7.02 7.29 5.22
CA VAL A 267 -8.36 7.13 5.79
C VAL A 267 -9.03 8.49 6.00
N ALA A 268 -8.32 9.47 6.55
CA ALA A 268 -8.82 10.82 6.77
C ALA A 268 -9.24 11.49 5.45
N VAL A 269 -8.45 11.36 4.37
CA VAL A 269 -8.78 11.90 3.05
C VAL A 269 -10.13 11.38 2.56
N HIS A 270 -10.37 10.07 2.68
CA HIS A 270 -11.61 9.46 2.20
C HIS A 270 -12.82 9.83 3.04
N LEU A 271 -12.67 9.88 4.37
CA LEU A 271 -13.75 10.32 5.27
C LEU A 271 -14.12 11.80 5.07
N VAL A 272 -13.13 12.69 5.04
CA VAL A 272 -13.37 14.13 4.80
C VAL A 272 -14.05 14.36 3.45
N ASN A 273 -13.58 13.67 2.40
CA ASN A 273 -14.21 13.78 1.09
C ASN A 273 -15.65 13.29 1.10
N TYR A 274 -15.93 12.16 1.78
CA TYR A 274 -17.28 11.60 1.87
C TYR A 274 -18.23 12.54 2.60
N TYR A 275 -17.85 13.07 3.77
CA TYR A 275 -18.67 14.01 4.54
C TYR A 275 -18.96 15.28 3.76
N ARG A 276 -17.97 15.82 3.04
CA ARG A 276 -18.16 17.00 2.19
C ARG A 276 -19.09 16.75 1.02
N ALA A 277 -18.93 15.62 0.34
CA ALA A 277 -19.73 15.27 -0.83
C ALA A 277 -21.21 15.04 -0.49
N ASN A 278 -21.52 14.67 0.75
CA ASN A 278 -22.88 14.41 1.24
C ASN A 278 -23.44 15.54 2.12
N GLU A 279 -22.75 16.70 2.17
CA GLU A 279 -23.17 17.88 2.98
C GLU A 279 -23.39 17.51 4.46
N SER A 280 -22.71 16.49 4.93
CA SER A 280 -22.84 16.03 6.32
C SER A 280 -22.01 16.92 7.25
N ASN A 281 -22.59 17.36 8.34
CA ASN A 281 -21.85 18.12 9.35
C ASN A 281 -20.78 17.23 9.99
N TYR A 282 -19.52 17.61 9.84
CA TYR A 282 -18.40 17.10 10.63
C TYR A 282 -17.67 18.31 11.25
N TYR A 283 -17.20 18.12 12.47
CA TYR A 283 -16.74 19.21 13.32
C TYR A 283 -15.25 19.55 13.13
N TYR A 284 -14.69 19.35 11.96
CA TYR A 284 -13.33 19.78 11.62
C TYR A 284 -13.38 20.80 10.47
N GLU A 285 -13.82 21.99 10.78
CA GLU A 285 -13.60 23.16 9.92
C GLU A 285 -12.34 23.95 10.30
#